data_3a02e38c56141b226f80576fba3a48dd
#
_entry.id   3a02e38c56141b226f80576fba3a48dd
#
_cell.length_a   1.000
_cell.length_b   1.000
_cell.length_c   1.000
_cell.angle_alpha   90.00
_cell.angle_beta   90.00
_cell.angle_gamma   90.00
#
_symmetry.space_group_name_H-M   'P 1'
#
loop_
_entity.id
_entity.type
_entity.pdbx_description
1 polymer ?
#
loop_
_entity_poly.entity_id
_entity_poly.type
_entity_poly.pdbx_seq_one_letter_code
_entity_poly.pdbx_strand_id
1 'polypeptide(L)'
;MKKVALLVVFFFFFCSISYSQEPLRFVGIINTPDQVVGAEILKLAYKRLSIPIIIVEMPGKRALVESSEGRIDGEVHRIFRVGKDYPTLIRVPTPINYIEPTVFSKRVKLTVSGCADLKEHRIGIVRGVRHAENCTQGMKNVHIVNNSRLLMQILHRDRVDIVITARINGLLQIKKLNLDSIYALSPPLSREPVYHYLHEKHEALVPKIDRILKEMEKNGTLGRLRERLIGELLEQSMVGAPAKKEAR
;
A
#
# COMPACT_ATOMS: atom_id res chain seq x y z
N MET A 1 51.13 11.11 -66.38
CA MET A 1 49.70 10.87 -66.18
C MET A 1 49.55 10.30 -64.78
N LYS A 2 49.17 11.15 -63.76
CA LYS A 2 49.01 10.73 -62.35
C LYS A 2 47.55 10.41 -62.17
N LYS A 3 47.23 9.15 -61.80
CA LYS A 3 45.87 8.70 -61.40
C LYS A 3 45.64 9.05 -59.96
N VAL A 4 44.68 9.97 -59.69
CA VAL A 4 44.21 10.29 -58.35
C VAL A 4 43.09 9.28 -57.99
N ALA A 5 43.36 8.42 -57.02
CA ALA A 5 42.36 7.53 -56.50
C ALA A 5 41.52 8.29 -55.45
N LEU A 6 40.21 8.48 -55.72
CA LEU A 6 39.26 9.10 -54.86
C LEU A 6 38.73 8.05 -53.83
N LEU A 7 39.19 8.17 -52.58
CA LEU A 7 38.72 7.29 -51.47
C LEU A 7 37.42 7.85 -50.94
N VAL A 8 36.27 7.22 -51.28
CA VAL A 8 34.96 7.57 -50.73
C VAL A 8 34.80 6.85 -49.40
N VAL A 9 34.95 7.60 -48.31
CA VAL A 9 34.66 7.09 -46.93
C VAL A 9 33.16 7.16 -46.70
N PHE A 10 32.50 6.00 -46.69
CA PHE A 10 31.08 5.85 -46.38
C PHE A 10 30.91 5.88 -44.84
N PHE A 11 30.52 7.03 -44.31
CA PHE A 11 30.22 7.20 -42.89
C PHE A 11 28.84 6.59 -42.61
N PHE A 12 28.80 5.35 -42.13
CA PHE A 12 27.56 4.73 -41.63
C PHE A 12 27.14 5.43 -40.34
N PHE A 13 26.17 6.34 -40.46
CA PHE A 13 25.48 6.92 -39.32
C PHE A 13 24.56 5.82 -38.71
N PHE A 14 25.06 5.11 -37.71
CA PHE A 14 24.23 4.23 -36.89
C PHE A 14 23.29 5.12 -36.09
N CYS A 15 22.09 5.39 -36.63
CA CYS A 15 20.98 5.98 -35.89
C CYS A 15 20.52 4.93 -34.89
N SER A 16 21.00 5.01 -33.63
CA SER A 16 20.49 4.20 -32.55
C SER A 16 19.05 4.62 -32.30
N ILE A 17 18.09 3.85 -32.83
CA ILE A 17 16.67 3.99 -32.47
C ILE A 17 16.58 3.59 -31.00
N SER A 18 16.55 4.60 -30.14
CA SER A 18 16.24 4.39 -28.71
C SER A 18 14.78 3.92 -28.63
N TYR A 19 14.59 2.61 -28.53
CA TYR A 19 13.27 2.04 -28.29
C TYR A 19 12.87 2.42 -26.87
N SER A 20 12.09 3.49 -26.72
CA SER A 20 11.48 3.85 -25.44
C SER A 20 10.54 2.71 -25.06
N GLN A 21 10.93 1.94 -24.07
CA GLN A 21 10.06 0.88 -23.53
C GLN A 21 8.80 1.53 -22.97
N GLU A 22 7.63 1.08 -23.43
CA GLU A 22 6.36 1.54 -22.85
C GLU A 22 6.34 1.26 -21.34
N PRO A 23 5.84 2.21 -20.53
CA PRO A 23 5.82 2.05 -19.09
C PRO A 23 4.85 0.93 -18.68
N LEU A 24 5.28 0.07 -17.76
CA LEU A 24 4.41 -0.92 -17.15
C LEU A 24 3.37 -0.22 -16.27
N ARG A 25 2.14 -0.68 -16.34
CA ARG A 25 1.00 -0.12 -15.61
C ARG A 25 0.64 -1.01 -14.44
N PHE A 26 0.77 -0.50 -13.22
CA PHE A 26 0.37 -1.21 -12.02
C PHE A 26 -0.83 -0.54 -11.36
N VAL A 27 -1.75 -1.34 -10.86
CA VAL A 27 -2.94 -0.80 -10.21
C VAL A 27 -2.76 -0.73 -8.69
N GLY A 28 -3.07 0.44 -8.14
CA GLY A 28 -3.28 0.68 -6.72
C GLY A 28 -4.76 0.74 -6.36
N ILE A 29 -5.12 0.35 -5.14
CA ILE A 29 -6.49 0.48 -4.66
C ILE A 29 -6.73 1.92 -4.21
N ILE A 30 -7.77 2.55 -4.75
CA ILE A 30 -8.16 3.92 -4.38
C ILE A 30 -8.42 4.05 -2.87
N ASN A 31 -8.14 5.24 -2.32
CA ASN A 31 -8.38 5.57 -0.91
C ASN A 31 -7.70 4.62 0.10
N THR A 32 -6.59 4.01 -0.28
CA THR A 32 -5.86 3.03 0.52
C THR A 32 -4.43 3.54 0.77
N PRO A 33 -4.15 4.20 1.90
CA PRO A 33 -2.87 4.89 2.15
C PRO A 33 -1.63 4.00 2.08
N ASP A 34 -1.72 2.74 2.48
CA ASP A 34 -0.63 1.77 2.37
C ASP A 34 -0.27 1.45 0.90
N GLN A 35 -1.22 1.59 -0.04
CA GLN A 35 -0.95 1.46 -1.48
C GLN A 35 -0.03 2.59 -1.98
N VAL A 36 -0.16 3.80 -1.43
CA VAL A 36 0.73 4.93 -1.78
C VAL A 36 2.16 4.59 -1.38
N VAL A 37 2.36 4.06 -0.18
CA VAL A 37 3.68 3.59 0.29
C VAL A 37 4.23 2.51 -0.63
N GLY A 38 3.43 1.50 -0.98
CA GLY A 38 3.82 0.44 -1.90
C GLY A 38 4.19 0.95 -3.29
N ALA A 39 3.43 1.90 -3.83
CA ALA A 39 3.67 2.52 -5.13
C ALA A 39 5.02 3.23 -5.19
N GLU A 40 5.37 4.02 -4.17
CA GLU A 40 6.66 4.72 -4.11
C GLU A 40 7.84 3.74 -3.98
N ILE A 41 7.68 2.67 -3.22
CA ILE A 41 8.67 1.59 -3.15
C ILE A 41 8.88 0.96 -4.53
N LEU A 42 7.79 0.66 -5.27
CA LEU A 42 7.90 0.08 -6.62
C LEU A 42 8.55 1.04 -7.60
N LYS A 43 8.21 2.33 -7.60
CA LYS A 43 8.87 3.34 -8.43
C LYS A 43 10.39 3.31 -8.25
N LEU A 44 10.86 3.24 -6.99
CA LEU A 44 12.28 3.15 -6.70
C LEU A 44 12.89 1.82 -7.17
N ALA A 45 12.21 0.69 -6.95
CA ALA A 45 12.69 -0.62 -7.32
C ALA A 45 12.78 -0.79 -8.85
N TYR A 46 11.75 -0.38 -9.59
CA TYR A 46 11.73 -0.44 -11.05
C TYR A 46 12.70 0.55 -11.72
N LYS A 47 12.93 1.71 -11.08
CA LYS A 47 13.97 2.66 -11.50
C LYS A 47 15.37 2.01 -11.53
N ARG A 48 15.68 1.12 -10.56
CA ARG A 48 16.95 0.37 -10.55
C ARG A 48 17.07 -0.64 -11.70
N LEU A 49 15.95 -1.05 -12.28
CA LEU A 49 15.91 -1.89 -13.49
C LEU A 49 15.84 -1.07 -14.78
N SER A 50 15.81 0.26 -14.69
CA SER A 50 15.59 1.16 -15.83
C SER A 50 14.27 0.90 -16.57
N ILE A 51 13.26 0.40 -15.84
CA ILE A 51 11.92 0.13 -16.38
C ILE A 51 10.98 1.23 -15.89
N PRO A 52 10.39 2.04 -16.78
CA PRO A 52 9.40 3.04 -16.41
C PRO A 52 8.09 2.36 -15.96
N ILE A 53 7.45 2.91 -14.93
CA ILE A 53 6.16 2.43 -14.45
C ILE A 53 5.16 3.56 -14.25
N ILE A 54 3.87 3.26 -14.40
CA ILE A 54 2.75 4.15 -14.11
C ILE A 54 1.84 3.46 -13.10
N ILE A 55 1.38 4.21 -12.09
CA ILE A 55 0.39 3.72 -11.13
C ILE A 55 -0.97 4.24 -11.53
N VAL A 56 -1.92 3.31 -11.68
CA VAL A 56 -3.32 3.59 -12.00
C VAL A 56 -4.16 3.24 -10.77
N GLU A 57 -5.09 4.10 -10.38
CA GLU A 57 -5.94 3.84 -9.22
C GLU A 57 -7.34 3.37 -9.64
N MET A 58 -7.84 2.32 -8.98
CA MET A 58 -9.21 1.84 -9.17
C MET A 58 -9.74 1.05 -7.97
N PRO A 59 -11.08 0.81 -7.89
CA PRO A 59 -11.68 -0.01 -6.83
C PRO A 59 -11.11 -1.43 -6.81
N GLY A 60 -10.86 -1.97 -5.61
CA GLY A 60 -10.10 -3.19 -5.41
C GLY A 60 -10.58 -4.44 -6.17
N LYS A 61 -11.91 -4.63 -6.33
CA LYS A 61 -12.45 -5.76 -7.13
C LYS A 61 -12.17 -5.57 -8.63
N ARG A 62 -12.36 -4.35 -9.14
CA ARG A 62 -12.07 -4.02 -10.54
C ARG A 62 -10.58 -4.16 -10.83
N ALA A 63 -9.74 -3.70 -9.92
CA ALA A 63 -8.28 -3.85 -10.02
C ALA A 63 -7.88 -5.30 -10.27
N LEU A 64 -8.40 -6.25 -9.46
CA LEU A 64 -8.10 -7.68 -9.61
C LEU A 64 -8.57 -8.24 -10.96
N VAL A 65 -9.73 -7.83 -11.46
CA VAL A 65 -10.22 -8.26 -12.79
C VAL A 65 -9.29 -7.73 -13.89
N GLU A 66 -9.00 -6.42 -13.89
CA GLU A 66 -8.15 -5.79 -14.92
C GLU A 66 -6.72 -6.37 -14.94
N SER A 67 -6.16 -6.62 -13.76
CA SER A 67 -4.81 -7.18 -13.66
C SER A 67 -4.75 -8.68 -13.96
N SER A 68 -5.74 -9.48 -13.51
CA SER A 68 -5.76 -10.92 -13.77
C SER A 68 -6.05 -11.27 -15.23
N GLU A 69 -6.74 -10.40 -15.97
CA GLU A 69 -6.97 -10.54 -17.40
C GLU A 69 -5.87 -9.90 -18.28
N GLY A 70 -4.81 -9.36 -17.67
CA GLY A 70 -3.65 -8.81 -18.36
C GLY A 70 -3.87 -7.46 -19.04
N ARG A 71 -5.00 -6.77 -18.82
CA ARG A 71 -5.24 -5.40 -19.29
C ARG A 71 -4.40 -4.37 -18.54
N ILE A 72 -4.00 -4.71 -17.31
CA ILE A 72 -3.00 -4.01 -16.49
C ILE A 72 -1.88 -5.01 -16.18
N ASP A 73 -0.64 -4.54 -16.06
CA ASP A 73 0.55 -5.38 -15.97
C ASP A 73 0.74 -6.03 -14.60
N GLY A 74 0.00 -5.58 -13.58
CA GLY A 74 0.01 -6.15 -12.24
C GLY A 74 -0.58 -5.22 -11.18
N GLU A 75 -0.38 -5.60 -9.92
CA GLU A 75 -0.90 -4.93 -8.74
C GLU A 75 0.23 -4.29 -7.95
N VAL A 76 0.03 -3.10 -7.41
CA VAL A 76 1.01 -2.47 -6.51
C VAL A 76 1.33 -3.43 -5.37
N HIS A 77 0.34 -3.83 -4.60
CA HIS A 77 0.46 -4.96 -3.68
C HIS A 77 -0.89 -5.55 -3.27
N ARG A 78 -0.82 -6.83 -2.89
CA ARG A 78 -1.95 -7.61 -2.35
C ARG A 78 -1.46 -8.56 -1.27
N ILE A 79 -2.40 -9.09 -0.48
CA ILE A 79 -2.15 -10.16 0.48
C ILE A 79 -1.76 -11.45 -0.25
N PHE A 80 -1.08 -12.36 0.45
CA PHE A 80 -0.57 -13.64 -0.08
C PHE A 80 -1.62 -14.46 -0.86
N ARG A 81 -2.87 -14.47 -0.38
CA ARG A 81 -3.94 -15.32 -0.91
C ARG A 81 -4.31 -14.97 -2.37
N VAL A 82 -4.07 -13.75 -2.82
CA VAL A 82 -4.48 -13.30 -4.16
C VAL A 82 -3.89 -14.17 -5.27
N GLY A 83 -2.62 -14.58 -5.18
CA GLY A 83 -2.03 -15.48 -6.17
C GLY A 83 -2.67 -16.88 -6.23
N LYS A 84 -3.36 -17.31 -5.14
CA LYS A 84 -4.14 -18.55 -5.14
C LYS A 84 -5.49 -18.38 -5.82
N ASP A 85 -6.14 -17.26 -5.56
CA ASP A 85 -7.49 -16.97 -6.07
C ASP A 85 -7.45 -16.47 -7.55
N TYR A 86 -6.30 -15.94 -7.99
CA TYR A 86 -6.03 -15.42 -9.35
C TYR A 86 -4.68 -15.95 -9.86
N PRO A 87 -4.65 -17.17 -10.43
CA PRO A 87 -3.41 -17.86 -10.81
C PRO A 87 -2.55 -17.15 -11.86
N THR A 88 -3.16 -16.28 -12.70
CA THR A 88 -2.45 -15.46 -13.68
C THR A 88 -1.65 -14.30 -13.05
N LEU A 89 -1.87 -14.02 -11.75
CA LEU A 89 -1.13 -13.04 -10.99
C LEU A 89 0.01 -13.72 -10.22
N ILE A 90 1.23 -13.55 -10.70
CA ILE A 90 2.43 -14.14 -10.10
C ILE A 90 2.94 -13.22 -9.00
N ARG A 91 3.05 -13.75 -7.79
CA ARG A 91 3.53 -13.03 -6.63
C ARG A 91 5.05 -12.87 -6.66
N VAL A 92 5.54 -11.64 -6.47
CA VAL A 92 6.94 -11.40 -6.15
C VAL A 92 7.19 -11.86 -4.70
N PRO A 93 8.17 -12.76 -4.47
CA PRO A 93 8.35 -13.42 -3.17
C PRO A 93 8.63 -12.47 -1.99
N THR A 94 9.40 -11.41 -2.20
CA THR A 94 9.75 -10.43 -1.15
C THR A 94 8.58 -9.48 -0.87
N PRO A 95 8.09 -9.38 0.38
CA PRO A 95 7.04 -8.42 0.72
C PRO A 95 7.54 -6.99 0.59
N ILE A 96 6.70 -6.11 0.03
CA ILE A 96 7.07 -4.71 -0.14
C ILE A 96 6.52 -3.81 0.98
N ASN A 97 5.45 -4.24 1.64
CA ASN A 97 4.82 -3.51 2.74
C ASN A 97 4.12 -4.49 3.69
N TYR A 98 3.48 -3.95 4.74
CA TYR A 98 2.71 -4.71 5.73
C TYR A 98 1.40 -4.00 6.03
N ILE A 99 0.34 -4.77 6.26
CA ILE A 99 -0.88 -4.30 6.90
C ILE A 99 -0.76 -4.63 8.38
N GLU A 100 -0.95 -3.63 9.24
CA GLU A 100 -0.91 -3.78 10.70
C GLU A 100 -2.30 -3.48 11.28
N PRO A 101 -3.20 -4.48 11.38
CA PRO A 101 -4.44 -4.35 12.12
C PRO A 101 -4.13 -3.90 13.56
N THR A 102 -4.66 -2.75 13.94
CA THR A 102 -4.34 -2.11 15.22
C THR A 102 -5.61 -1.72 15.94
N VAL A 103 -5.61 -1.90 17.24
CA VAL A 103 -6.65 -1.42 18.14
C VAL A 103 -6.37 0.03 18.50
N PHE A 104 -7.35 0.90 18.36
CA PHE A 104 -7.28 2.29 18.83
C PHE A 104 -8.25 2.50 19.98
N SER A 105 -7.84 3.32 20.92
CA SER A 105 -8.64 3.65 22.10
C SER A 105 -8.47 5.12 22.48
N LYS A 106 -9.43 5.61 23.28
CA LYS A 106 -9.36 6.91 23.92
C LYS A 106 -9.12 6.76 25.45
N ARG A 107 -9.63 5.69 26.04
CA ARG A 107 -9.61 5.49 27.49
C ARG A 107 -9.04 4.15 27.92
N VAL A 108 -9.25 3.10 27.12
CA VAL A 108 -8.83 1.74 27.46
C VAL A 108 -7.32 1.61 27.30
N LYS A 109 -6.64 1.27 28.38
CA LYS A 109 -5.22 0.90 28.40
C LYS A 109 -5.13 -0.63 28.49
N LEU A 110 -4.82 -1.27 27.39
CA LEU A 110 -4.76 -2.72 27.27
C LEU A 110 -3.54 -3.13 26.46
N THR A 111 -2.81 -4.12 26.92
CA THR A 111 -1.84 -4.82 26.06
C THR A 111 -2.61 -5.89 25.29
N VAL A 112 -2.68 -5.74 23.98
CA VAL A 112 -3.45 -6.65 23.12
C VAL A 112 -2.55 -7.79 22.67
N SER A 113 -2.89 -9.02 23.07
CA SER A 113 -2.19 -10.24 22.63
C SER A 113 -2.95 -10.96 21.50
N GLY A 114 -4.25 -10.65 21.33
CA GLY A 114 -5.08 -11.22 20.28
C GLY A 114 -6.51 -10.70 20.31
N CYS A 115 -7.32 -11.18 19.36
CA CYS A 115 -8.72 -10.76 19.26
C CYS A 115 -9.56 -11.15 20.47
N ALA A 116 -9.23 -12.23 21.17
CA ALA A 116 -9.96 -12.70 22.34
C ALA A 116 -9.99 -11.67 23.48
N ASP A 117 -8.93 -10.85 23.60
CA ASP A 117 -8.81 -9.83 24.65
C ASP A 117 -9.83 -8.69 24.48
N LEU A 118 -10.44 -8.59 23.32
CA LEU A 118 -11.30 -7.48 22.94
C LEU A 118 -12.79 -7.73 23.20
N LYS A 119 -13.18 -8.97 23.51
CA LYS A 119 -14.58 -9.44 23.52
C LYS A 119 -15.50 -8.72 24.53
N GLU A 120 -14.94 -8.21 25.62
CA GLU A 120 -15.70 -7.51 26.68
C GLU A 120 -15.92 -6.03 26.36
N HIS A 121 -15.33 -5.51 25.29
CA HIS A 121 -15.43 -4.11 24.90
C HIS A 121 -16.51 -3.88 23.83
N ARG A 122 -17.03 -2.66 23.77
CA ARG A 122 -17.82 -2.17 22.64
C ARG A 122 -16.84 -1.83 21.51
N ILE A 123 -16.89 -2.57 20.42
CA ILE A 123 -15.90 -2.52 19.35
C ILE A 123 -16.48 -1.85 18.11
N GLY A 124 -15.81 -0.85 17.56
CA GLY A 124 -16.13 -0.29 16.24
C GLY A 124 -15.28 -0.91 15.15
N ILE A 125 -15.89 -1.21 13.99
CA ILE A 125 -15.21 -1.66 12.77
C ILE A 125 -15.81 -1.01 11.54
N VAL A 126 -15.05 -0.98 10.43
CA VAL A 126 -15.56 -0.55 9.11
C VAL A 126 -16.02 -1.76 8.33
N ARG A 127 -17.19 -1.67 7.72
CA ARG A 127 -17.77 -2.71 6.84
C ARG A 127 -16.79 -3.06 5.71
N GLY A 128 -16.57 -4.36 5.50
CA GLY A 128 -15.68 -4.88 4.45
C GLY A 128 -14.19 -4.84 4.80
N VAL A 129 -13.81 -4.36 5.98
CA VAL A 129 -12.43 -4.46 6.48
C VAL A 129 -12.21 -5.84 7.07
N ARG A 130 -11.80 -6.78 6.24
CA ARG A 130 -11.75 -8.23 6.54
C ARG A 130 -11.02 -8.58 7.82
N HIS A 131 -9.85 -7.99 8.09
CA HIS A 131 -9.10 -8.29 9.31
C HIS A 131 -9.88 -7.89 10.58
N ALA A 132 -10.65 -6.79 10.55
CA ALA A 132 -11.49 -6.38 11.66
C ALA A 132 -12.74 -7.27 11.78
N GLU A 133 -13.39 -7.60 10.65
CA GLU A 133 -14.54 -8.52 10.63
C GLU A 133 -14.16 -9.91 11.15
N ASN A 134 -13.02 -10.46 10.69
CA ASN A 134 -12.52 -11.75 11.17
C ASN A 134 -12.20 -11.72 12.67
N CYS A 135 -11.57 -10.65 13.15
CA CYS A 135 -11.22 -10.49 14.56
C CYS A 135 -12.45 -10.40 15.47
N THR A 136 -13.54 -9.84 14.98
CA THR A 136 -14.77 -9.64 15.77
C THR A 136 -15.86 -10.68 15.52
N GLN A 137 -15.54 -11.73 14.75
CA GLN A 137 -16.49 -12.78 14.42
C GLN A 137 -17.02 -13.47 15.72
N GLY A 138 -18.34 -13.51 15.87
CA GLY A 138 -18.99 -14.08 17.04
C GLY A 138 -19.05 -13.19 18.29
N MET A 139 -18.48 -11.98 18.25
CA MET A 139 -18.59 -11.01 19.35
C MET A 139 -19.95 -10.29 19.34
N LYS A 140 -20.49 -10.01 20.52
CA LYS A 140 -21.85 -9.42 20.66
C LYS A 140 -21.90 -7.91 20.48
N ASN A 141 -20.86 -7.19 20.94
CA ASN A 141 -20.87 -5.72 21.06
C ASN A 141 -20.09 -5.06 19.92
N VAL A 142 -20.43 -5.36 18.66
CA VAL A 142 -19.74 -4.85 17.47
C VAL A 142 -20.59 -3.81 16.75
N HIS A 143 -20.06 -2.60 16.60
CA HIS A 143 -20.66 -1.49 15.87
C HIS A 143 -20.00 -1.35 14.49
N ILE A 144 -20.77 -1.58 13.43
CA ILE A 144 -20.27 -1.54 12.04
C ILE A 144 -20.62 -0.19 11.42
N VAL A 145 -19.61 0.52 10.93
CA VAL A 145 -19.77 1.79 10.22
C VAL A 145 -19.27 1.68 8.76
N ASN A 146 -19.54 2.70 7.94
CA ASN A 146 -19.28 2.64 6.51
C ASN A 146 -17.91 3.21 6.10
N ASN A 147 -17.21 3.93 6.98
CA ASN A 147 -15.89 4.51 6.66
C ASN A 147 -15.07 4.80 7.92
N SER A 148 -13.76 4.97 7.72
CA SER A 148 -12.79 5.20 8.82
C SER A 148 -12.98 6.54 9.53
N ARG A 149 -13.52 7.57 8.85
CA ARG A 149 -13.83 8.86 9.47
C ARG A 149 -14.90 8.69 10.55
N LEU A 150 -16.01 8.05 10.19
CA LEU A 150 -17.10 7.78 11.15
C LEU A 150 -16.63 6.86 12.28
N LEU A 151 -15.77 5.89 11.98
CA LEU A 151 -15.17 5.00 12.96
C LEU A 151 -14.46 5.79 14.07
N MET A 152 -13.60 6.72 13.72
CA MET A 152 -12.87 7.53 14.69
C MET A 152 -13.81 8.51 15.44
N GLN A 153 -14.84 9.01 14.78
CA GLN A 153 -15.83 9.89 15.41
C GLN A 153 -16.66 9.17 16.50
N ILE A 154 -17.07 7.90 16.26
CA ILE A 154 -17.83 7.15 17.29
C ILE A 154 -16.94 6.78 18.47
N LEU A 155 -15.63 6.52 18.26
CA LEU A 155 -14.67 6.33 19.34
C LEU A 155 -14.47 7.63 20.14
N HIS A 156 -14.27 8.75 19.46
CA HIS A 156 -14.10 10.06 20.09
C HIS A 156 -15.29 10.46 20.97
N ARG A 157 -16.51 10.11 20.53
CA ARG A 157 -17.78 10.38 21.25
C ARG A 157 -18.14 9.30 22.28
N ASP A 158 -17.21 8.42 22.62
CA ASP A 158 -17.38 7.34 23.61
C ASP A 158 -18.59 6.39 23.32
N ARG A 159 -18.99 6.27 22.03
CA ARG A 159 -20.03 5.32 21.62
C ARG A 159 -19.53 3.88 21.56
N VAL A 160 -18.21 3.73 21.38
CA VAL A 160 -17.47 2.47 21.48
C VAL A 160 -16.24 2.69 22.36
N ASP A 161 -15.70 1.62 22.92
CA ASP A 161 -14.54 1.67 23.81
C ASP A 161 -13.23 1.59 23.03
N ILE A 162 -13.25 0.80 21.94
CA ILE A 162 -12.13 0.56 21.05
C ILE A 162 -12.60 0.47 19.60
N VAL A 163 -11.66 0.67 18.67
CA VAL A 163 -11.91 0.40 17.24
C VAL A 163 -10.75 -0.37 16.64
N ILE A 164 -11.03 -1.17 15.61
CA ILE A 164 -10.02 -1.95 14.87
C ILE A 164 -9.95 -1.45 13.44
N THR A 165 -8.74 -1.04 13.02
CA THR A 165 -8.45 -0.66 11.64
C THR A 165 -6.95 -0.80 11.34
N ALA A 166 -6.54 -0.72 10.08
CA ALA A 166 -5.12 -0.67 9.75
C ALA A 166 -4.46 0.55 10.42
N ARG A 167 -3.25 0.38 10.97
CA ARG A 167 -2.53 1.39 11.74
C ARG A 167 -2.44 2.73 11.02
N ILE A 168 -2.01 2.72 9.76
CA ILE A 168 -1.88 3.95 8.96
C ILE A 168 -3.23 4.65 8.76
N ASN A 169 -4.30 3.89 8.52
CA ASN A 169 -5.64 4.46 8.34
C ASN A 169 -6.14 5.15 9.60
N GLY A 170 -5.94 4.53 10.76
CA GLY A 170 -6.29 5.11 12.05
C GLY A 170 -5.52 6.38 12.36
N LEU A 171 -4.18 6.33 12.22
CA LEU A 171 -3.31 7.49 12.46
C LEU A 171 -3.65 8.68 11.54
N LEU A 172 -3.92 8.42 10.26
CA LEU A 172 -4.34 9.46 9.31
C LEU A 172 -5.68 10.10 9.69
N GLN A 173 -6.66 9.31 10.16
CA GLN A 173 -7.93 9.87 10.61
C GLN A 173 -7.80 10.66 11.91
N ILE A 174 -6.98 10.21 12.86
CA ILE A 174 -6.65 10.96 14.08
C ILE A 174 -6.09 12.34 13.70
N LYS A 175 -5.12 12.39 12.80
CA LYS A 175 -4.53 13.66 12.33
C LYS A 175 -5.53 14.54 11.59
N LYS A 176 -6.24 14.00 10.59
CA LYS A 176 -7.23 14.75 9.80
C LYS A 176 -8.39 15.34 10.61
N LEU A 177 -8.73 14.72 11.73
CA LEU A 177 -9.85 15.11 12.58
C LEU A 177 -9.42 15.82 13.87
N ASN A 178 -8.11 16.00 14.10
CA ASN A 178 -7.52 16.56 15.32
C ASN A 178 -8.03 15.84 16.60
N LEU A 179 -7.95 14.51 16.61
CA LEU A 179 -8.43 13.63 17.68
C LEU A 179 -7.28 13.17 18.59
N ASP A 180 -6.52 14.12 19.16
CA ASP A 180 -5.28 13.85 19.92
C ASP A 180 -5.48 13.00 21.18
N SER A 181 -6.73 12.85 21.64
CA SER A 181 -7.08 11.96 22.76
C SER A 181 -7.13 10.47 22.37
N ILE A 182 -7.11 10.14 21.07
CA ILE A 182 -7.14 8.76 20.58
C ILE A 182 -5.71 8.31 20.26
N TYR A 183 -5.38 7.09 20.69
CA TYR A 183 -4.07 6.51 20.47
C TYR A 183 -4.18 5.05 19.99
N ALA A 184 -3.12 4.61 19.30
CA ALA A 184 -2.95 3.23 18.89
C ALA A 184 -2.43 2.40 20.06
N LEU A 185 -3.04 1.26 20.36
CA LEU A 185 -2.51 0.28 21.30
C LEU A 185 -1.34 -0.48 20.65
N SER A 186 -0.41 -0.91 21.45
CA SER A 186 0.78 -1.66 21.04
C SER A 186 0.91 -2.94 21.88
N PRO A 187 1.31 -4.06 21.25
CA PRO A 187 1.60 -4.27 19.83
C PRO A 187 0.33 -4.23 18.96
N PRO A 188 0.47 -4.16 17.59
CA PRO A 188 -0.64 -4.40 16.68
C PRO A 188 -1.14 -5.84 16.80
N LEU A 189 -2.38 -6.12 16.43
CA LEU A 189 -2.97 -7.47 16.43
C LEU A 189 -2.20 -8.48 15.57
N SER A 190 -1.68 -8.01 14.44
CA SER A 190 -0.81 -8.80 13.55
C SER A 190 0.00 -7.86 12.66
N ARG A 191 0.97 -8.45 11.94
CA ARG A 191 1.72 -7.79 10.87
C ARG A 191 1.66 -8.66 9.64
N GLU A 192 0.76 -8.32 8.73
CA GLU A 192 0.47 -9.12 7.55
C GLU A 192 1.24 -8.61 6.35
N PRO A 193 2.16 -9.41 5.75
CA PRO A 193 2.93 -8.99 4.60
C PRO A 193 2.05 -8.87 3.36
N VAL A 194 2.31 -7.82 2.57
CA VAL A 194 1.70 -7.62 1.27
C VAL A 194 2.78 -7.59 0.18
N TYR A 195 2.42 -8.13 -0.97
CA TYR A 195 3.34 -8.48 -2.04
C TYR A 195 2.96 -7.79 -3.34
N HIS A 196 3.95 -7.39 -4.10
CA HIS A 196 3.76 -7.01 -5.50
C HIS A 196 3.35 -8.23 -6.33
N TYR A 197 2.44 -8.01 -7.29
CA TYR A 197 2.02 -9.05 -8.23
C TYR A 197 2.20 -8.58 -9.66
N LEU A 198 2.70 -9.45 -10.51
CA LEU A 198 2.81 -9.27 -11.96
C LEU A 198 1.85 -10.21 -12.67
N HIS A 199 1.21 -9.76 -13.74
CA HIS A 199 0.52 -10.67 -14.65
C HIS A 199 1.54 -11.64 -15.28
N GLU A 200 1.15 -12.89 -15.53
CA GLU A 200 2.00 -13.96 -16.06
C GLU A 200 2.76 -13.59 -17.35
N LYS A 201 2.20 -12.70 -18.19
CA LYS A 201 2.91 -12.16 -19.36
C LYS A 201 4.26 -11.49 -19.03
N HIS A 202 4.47 -11.15 -17.75
CA HIS A 202 5.69 -10.55 -17.22
C HIS A 202 6.44 -11.47 -16.24
N GLU A 203 6.20 -12.78 -16.29
CA GLU A 203 6.83 -13.75 -15.38
C GLU A 203 8.36 -13.61 -15.33
N ALA A 204 9.00 -13.35 -16.46
CA ALA A 204 10.46 -13.17 -16.57
C ALA A 204 10.99 -11.95 -15.76
N LEU A 205 10.13 -11.01 -15.35
CA LEU A 205 10.50 -9.89 -14.49
C LEU A 205 10.47 -10.24 -13.00
N VAL A 206 9.70 -11.25 -12.60
CA VAL A 206 9.53 -11.64 -11.18
C VAL A 206 10.88 -11.85 -10.48
N PRO A 207 11.81 -12.67 -10.99
CA PRO A 207 13.11 -12.88 -10.32
C PRO A 207 13.98 -11.62 -10.30
N LYS A 208 13.83 -10.72 -11.29
CA LYS A 208 14.62 -9.49 -11.37
C LYS A 208 14.17 -8.49 -10.30
N ILE A 209 12.87 -8.25 -10.19
CA ILE A 209 12.33 -7.35 -9.18
C ILE A 209 12.46 -7.90 -7.76
N ASP A 210 12.29 -9.22 -7.58
CA ASP A 210 12.48 -9.88 -6.29
C ASP A 210 13.91 -9.69 -5.77
N ARG A 211 14.92 -9.83 -6.63
CA ARG A 211 16.33 -9.57 -6.27
C ARG A 211 16.54 -8.15 -5.77
N ILE A 212 15.99 -7.15 -6.48
CA ILE A 212 16.09 -5.75 -6.06
C ILE A 212 15.41 -5.52 -4.70
N LEU A 213 14.21 -6.09 -4.50
CA LEU A 213 13.48 -5.95 -3.24
C LEU A 213 14.22 -6.65 -2.08
N LYS A 214 14.80 -7.83 -2.31
CA LYS A 214 15.66 -8.52 -1.33
C LYS A 214 16.88 -7.70 -0.93
N GLU A 215 17.56 -7.10 -1.89
CA GLU A 215 18.68 -6.21 -1.62
C GLU A 215 18.25 -5.00 -0.79
N MET A 216 17.12 -4.38 -1.14
CA MET A 216 16.55 -3.25 -0.40
C MET A 216 16.11 -3.64 1.03
N GLU A 217 15.60 -4.85 1.22
CA GLU A 217 15.26 -5.37 2.55
C GLU A 217 16.53 -5.62 3.38
N LYS A 218 17.49 -6.35 2.80
CA LYS A 218 18.76 -6.73 3.48
C LYS A 218 19.56 -5.53 3.95
N ASN A 219 19.62 -4.45 3.18
CA ASN A 219 20.35 -3.24 3.52
C ASN A 219 19.50 -2.20 4.30
N GLY A 220 18.28 -2.57 4.72
CA GLY A 220 17.36 -1.73 5.49
C GLY A 220 16.68 -0.61 4.71
N THR A 221 16.90 -0.51 3.40
CA THR A 221 16.30 0.56 2.57
C THR A 221 14.77 0.49 2.58
N LEU A 222 14.17 -0.71 2.51
CA LEU A 222 12.70 -0.86 2.55
C LEU A 222 12.12 -0.36 3.87
N GLY A 223 12.74 -0.70 5.01
CA GLY A 223 12.29 -0.26 6.33
C GLY A 223 12.31 1.27 6.44
N ARG A 224 13.46 1.89 6.17
CA ARG A 224 13.60 3.35 6.20
C ARG A 224 12.66 4.08 5.24
N LEU A 225 12.45 3.52 4.05
CA LEU A 225 11.54 4.11 3.05
C LEU A 225 10.09 4.04 3.51
N ARG A 226 9.63 2.91 4.07
CA ARG A 226 8.30 2.77 4.65
C ARG A 226 8.05 3.79 5.76
N GLU A 227 8.96 3.88 6.72
CA GLU A 227 8.85 4.82 7.85
C GLU A 227 8.78 6.27 7.38
N ARG A 228 9.66 6.65 6.46
CA ARG A 228 9.66 8.00 5.88
C ARG A 228 8.36 8.31 5.16
N LEU A 229 7.89 7.44 4.26
CA LEU A 229 6.67 7.65 3.48
C LEU A 229 5.43 7.70 4.37
N ILE A 230 5.37 6.87 5.42
CA ILE A 230 4.29 6.94 6.41
C ILE A 230 4.33 8.28 7.14
N GLY A 231 5.50 8.75 7.55
CA GLY A 231 5.69 10.06 8.16
C GLY A 231 5.21 11.20 7.25
N GLU A 232 5.65 11.22 5.99
CA GLU A 232 5.24 12.21 4.98
C GLU A 232 3.72 12.22 4.76
N LEU A 233 3.08 11.05 4.68
CA LEU A 233 1.62 10.95 4.55
C LEU A 233 0.88 11.53 5.78
N LEU A 234 1.41 11.29 6.98
CA LEU A 234 0.85 11.84 8.20
C LEU A 234 1.01 13.37 8.27
N GLU A 235 2.15 13.91 7.85
CA GLU A 235 2.40 15.35 7.79
C GLU A 235 1.52 16.06 6.74
N GLN A 236 1.46 15.53 5.53
CA GLN A 236 0.62 16.09 4.45
C GLN A 236 -0.86 16.13 4.83
N SER A 237 -1.32 15.18 5.66
CA SER A 237 -2.70 15.15 6.14
C SER A 237 -3.06 16.34 7.04
N MET A 238 -2.07 17.04 7.62
CA MET A 238 -2.28 18.24 8.44
C MET A 238 -2.41 19.51 7.58
N VAL A 239 -1.71 19.59 6.46
CA VAL A 239 -1.72 20.78 5.58
C VAL A 239 -3.04 20.93 4.83
N GLY A 240 -3.76 19.83 4.59
CA GLY A 240 -5.07 19.81 3.93
C GLY A 240 -6.28 19.99 4.85
N ALA A 241 -6.10 20.14 6.14
CA ALA A 241 -7.19 20.42 7.08
C ALA A 241 -7.62 21.88 6.96
N PRO A 242 -8.92 22.21 6.72
CA PRO A 242 -9.38 23.59 6.71
C PRO A 242 -9.06 24.23 8.08
N ALA A 243 -8.39 25.38 8.05
CA ALA A 243 -8.12 26.19 9.24
C ALA A 243 -9.43 26.32 10.06
N LYS A 244 -9.36 26.04 11.35
CA LYS A 244 -10.47 26.31 12.28
C LYS A 244 -10.89 27.76 12.07
N LYS A 245 -12.10 28.00 11.53
CA LYS A 245 -12.74 29.31 11.71
C LYS A 245 -12.91 29.50 13.21
N GLU A 246 -12.10 30.39 13.77
CA GLU A 246 -12.34 30.92 15.11
C GLU A 246 -13.74 31.51 15.12
N ALA A 247 -14.65 30.88 15.85
CA ALA A 247 -15.94 31.45 16.16
C ALA A 247 -15.69 32.58 17.15
N ARG A 248 -15.88 33.80 16.65
CA ARG A 248 -16.10 34.96 17.49
C ARG A 248 -17.49 34.93 18.10
#